data_058fe302ce8cd812286f6f21633c595d
#
_entry.id   058fe302ce8cd812286f6f21633c595d
#
_cell.length_a   1.000
_cell.length_b   1.000
_cell.length_c   1.000
_cell.angle_alpha   90.00
_cell.angle_beta   90.00
_cell.angle_gamma   90.00
#
_symmetry.space_group_name_H-M   'P 1'
#
loop_
_entity.id
_entity.type
_entity.pdbx_description
1 polymer ?
#
loop_
_entity_poly.entity_id
_entity_poly.type
_entity_poly.pdbx_seq_one_letter_code
_entity_poly.pdbx_strand_id
1 'polypeptide(L)'
;MNNNNTGSHAPETSPSRRTFVKSMSAAGLGLGLAGIARPSRAQAPAAKPGRAKILKFGSLGTDIHPATISARAFADIVNKGTGGAIDVQVFPSAQLGGEREVAEGMLIGSVQGMSLTLAVLGNWVPEAQLFELPFLFRDEQHALAVMSSPIADEMAEKFTPKGFRVLGYPIGGIRHPMAKFPINVPADVKGKKMRTIQSPLHITLWQTLGAIPTPLPPGEIYGGMQTGVIDFFDNAKSSYWDMKWYEVAPYLTELSHIYTFSAFTIAERFWQGLTPEQQKVVRDAAGQTSLRHTQLVLEDDSVALKKSVEKGTKVIVADRKPWQDAMTPIWTQFGAKVGGMPAIQKVVAYRG
;
A
#
# COMPACT_ATOMS: atom_id res chain seq x y z
N MET A 1 51.18 -23.60 35.80
CA MET A 1 51.85 -22.30 35.90
C MET A 1 50.72 -21.28 35.79
N ASN A 2 50.12 -20.91 36.90
CA ASN A 2 50.27 -19.70 37.72
C ASN A 2 50.24 -18.42 36.85
N ASN A 3 49.35 -17.46 37.00
CA ASN A 3 48.97 -16.75 38.22
C ASN A 3 47.66 -16.01 38.15
N ASN A 4 46.96 -16.01 39.28
CA ASN A 4 45.92 -15.10 39.73
C ASN A 4 46.29 -13.62 39.62
N ASN A 5 45.32 -12.74 39.40
CA ASN A 5 45.16 -11.59 40.29
C ASN A 5 43.71 -11.13 40.41
N THR A 6 43.26 -11.13 41.65
CA THR A 6 42.02 -10.61 42.21
C THR A 6 42.13 -9.12 42.44
N GLY A 7 41.06 -8.37 42.17
CA GLY A 7 40.94 -6.94 42.52
C GLY A 7 39.47 -6.60 42.78
N SER A 8 39.04 -6.78 44.05
CA SER A 8 37.76 -6.29 44.57
C SER A 8 37.77 -4.78 44.75
N HIS A 9 36.70 -4.09 44.42
CA HIS A 9 36.28 -2.91 45.18
C HIS A 9 34.76 -2.82 45.22
N ALA A 10 34.28 -2.71 46.43
CA ALA A 10 32.91 -2.60 46.87
C ALA A 10 32.40 -1.14 46.84
N PRO A 11 31.15 -0.87 47.19
CA PRO A 11 30.36 0.23 46.64
C PRO A 11 30.39 1.50 47.49
N GLU A 12 30.21 2.65 46.87
CA GLU A 12 29.98 3.88 47.60
C GLU A 12 28.48 4.27 47.59
N THR A 13 28.07 4.56 48.82
CA THR A 13 26.71 4.92 49.27
C THR A 13 26.44 6.40 49.05
N SER A 14 25.14 6.68 48.89
CA SER A 14 24.43 7.99 48.84
C SER A 14 24.88 9.05 49.87
N PRO A 15 24.40 10.31 49.72
CA PRO A 15 23.38 10.72 50.68
C PRO A 15 22.19 11.54 50.12
N SER A 16 21.05 11.23 50.71
CA SER A 16 19.87 12.02 50.85
C SER A 16 20.12 13.37 51.55
N ARG A 17 19.48 14.44 51.05
CA ARG A 17 19.17 15.60 51.92
C ARG A 17 17.81 16.21 51.62
N ARG A 18 16.98 15.97 52.60
CA ARG A 18 15.75 16.73 52.89
C ARG A 18 16.12 18.06 53.53
N THR A 19 15.18 19.01 53.40
CA THR A 19 14.76 20.10 54.29
C THR A 19 15.54 21.41 54.15
N PHE A 20 14.84 22.49 53.77
CA PHE A 20 14.71 23.65 54.67
C PHE A 20 13.41 24.44 54.40
N VAL A 21 12.81 24.83 55.51
CA VAL A 21 11.50 25.43 55.69
C VAL A 21 11.68 26.87 56.17
N LYS A 22 10.68 27.70 55.90
CA LYS A 22 10.20 28.88 56.64
C LYS A 22 10.79 30.27 56.30
N SER A 23 9.95 31.07 55.83
CA SER A 23 9.14 32.18 56.43
C SER A 23 9.78 33.55 56.34
N MET A 24 9.04 34.57 55.85
CA MET A 24 8.65 35.70 56.67
C MET A 24 7.66 36.63 55.93
N SER A 25 6.66 36.98 56.66
CA SER A 25 5.61 37.95 56.32
C SER A 25 6.15 39.37 56.40
N ALA A 26 5.68 40.29 55.55
CA ALA A 26 5.60 41.71 55.88
C ALA A 26 4.39 42.32 55.17
N ALA A 27 3.54 42.93 55.97
CA ALA A 27 2.35 43.64 55.57
C ALA A 27 2.74 45.05 55.03
N GLY A 28 2.07 45.49 53.99
CA GLY A 28 2.11 46.88 53.51
C GLY A 28 0.76 47.30 52.98
N LEU A 29 0.07 48.10 53.72
CA LEU A 29 -1.17 48.81 53.31
C LEU A 29 -0.84 49.85 52.24
N GLY A 30 -1.59 49.87 51.17
CA GLY A 30 -1.61 50.89 50.14
C GLY A 30 -2.99 50.98 49.49
N LEU A 31 -3.69 52.07 49.75
CA LEU A 31 -5.03 52.39 49.23
C LEU A 31 -5.04 52.64 47.71
N GLY A 32 -6.03 52.13 47.06
CA GLY A 32 -6.88 52.85 46.11
C GLY A 32 -6.45 52.97 44.68
N LEU A 33 -7.18 52.25 43.81
CA LEU A 33 -7.80 52.82 42.60
C LEU A 33 -8.66 51.71 41.96
N ALA A 34 -9.96 51.97 41.89
CA ALA A 34 -10.90 51.08 41.23
C ALA A 34 -10.67 51.09 39.72
N GLY A 35 -9.90 50.07 39.19
CA GLY A 35 -9.81 49.77 37.81
C GLY A 35 -10.77 48.62 37.47
N ILE A 36 -11.67 48.85 36.51
CA ILE A 36 -12.64 47.88 36.00
C ILE A 36 -11.87 46.69 35.43
N ALA A 37 -11.72 45.62 36.19
CA ALA A 37 -11.16 44.38 35.75
C ALA A 37 -12.12 43.72 34.72
N ARG A 38 -11.79 43.79 33.45
CA ARG A 38 -12.37 42.88 32.43
C ARG A 38 -12.04 41.45 32.84
N PRO A 39 -13.05 40.54 32.84
CA PRO A 39 -12.75 39.15 33.13
C PRO A 39 -11.78 38.64 32.04
N SER A 40 -10.54 38.41 32.43
CA SER A 40 -9.58 37.68 31.64
C SER A 40 -10.15 36.28 31.42
N ARG A 41 -10.54 35.99 30.19
CA ARG A 41 -10.98 34.65 29.78
C ARG A 41 -9.78 33.72 30.02
N ALA A 42 -9.81 33.02 31.14
CA ALA A 42 -8.81 32.01 31.44
C ALA A 42 -8.80 31.05 30.27
N GLN A 43 -7.75 31.10 29.47
CA GLN A 43 -7.46 30.07 28.49
C GLN A 43 -7.34 28.75 29.24
N ALA A 44 -8.26 27.82 28.97
CA ALA A 44 -8.19 26.49 29.51
C ALA A 44 -6.76 25.93 29.22
N PRO A 45 -6.09 25.30 30.19
CA PRO A 45 -4.76 24.76 29.95
C PRO A 45 -4.85 23.79 28.79
N ALA A 46 -4.00 24.00 27.79
CA ALA A 46 -3.86 23.08 26.68
C ALA A 46 -3.65 21.66 27.23
N ALA A 47 -4.54 20.75 26.91
CA ALA A 47 -4.43 19.35 27.32
C ALA A 47 -3.02 18.87 26.97
N LYS A 48 -2.31 18.27 27.92
CA LYS A 48 -1.00 17.66 27.65
C LYS A 48 -1.18 16.72 26.46
N PRO A 49 -0.32 16.80 25.44
CA PRO A 49 -0.42 15.90 24.30
C PRO A 49 -0.34 14.47 24.84
N GLY A 50 -1.42 13.70 24.64
CA GLY A 50 -1.43 12.26 24.92
C GLY A 50 -0.33 11.61 24.07
N ARG A 51 0.13 10.44 24.48
CA ARG A 51 1.11 9.66 23.67
C ARG A 51 0.58 9.51 22.25
N ALA A 52 1.38 9.91 21.25
CA ALA A 52 1.00 9.81 19.84
C ALA A 52 0.59 8.38 19.48
N LYS A 53 -0.46 8.24 18.67
CA LYS A 53 -0.86 6.96 18.13
C LYS A 53 0.06 6.64 16.96
N ILE A 54 0.81 5.55 17.04
CA ILE A 54 1.72 5.13 15.97
C ILE A 54 0.91 4.44 14.87
N LEU A 55 1.06 4.93 13.63
CA LEU A 55 0.55 4.32 12.41
C LEU A 55 1.72 3.81 11.58
N LYS A 56 2.04 2.53 11.68
CA LYS A 56 3.02 1.88 10.82
C LYS A 56 2.39 1.63 9.46
N PHE A 57 2.96 2.25 8.41
CA PHE A 57 2.48 2.16 7.04
C PHE A 57 3.51 1.49 6.15
N GLY A 58 3.18 0.33 5.58
CA GLY A 58 4.05 -0.44 4.72
C GLY A 58 4.08 0.06 3.27
N SER A 59 5.21 -0.17 2.59
CA SER A 59 5.33 -0.05 1.13
C SER A 59 6.26 -1.12 0.59
N LEU A 60 5.93 -1.72 -0.57
CA LEU A 60 6.78 -2.72 -1.22
C LEU A 60 7.94 -2.07 -1.98
N GLY A 61 7.73 -0.88 -2.54
CA GLY A 61 8.70 -0.18 -3.36
C GLY A 61 9.86 0.41 -2.56
N THR A 62 10.95 0.70 -3.25
CA THR A 62 12.08 1.46 -2.71
C THR A 62 11.68 2.92 -2.44
N ASP A 63 12.60 3.74 -1.94
CA ASP A 63 12.31 5.14 -1.62
C ASP A 63 11.92 6.00 -2.82
N ILE A 64 12.30 5.59 -4.03
CA ILE A 64 11.97 6.31 -5.28
C ILE A 64 10.68 5.82 -5.95
N HIS A 65 10.11 4.72 -5.48
CA HIS A 65 8.89 4.16 -6.06
C HIS A 65 7.67 5.04 -5.75
N PRO A 66 6.74 5.26 -6.71
CA PRO A 66 5.53 6.07 -6.53
C PRO A 66 4.73 5.75 -5.27
N ALA A 67 4.57 4.48 -4.92
CA ALA A 67 3.86 4.06 -3.71
C ALA A 67 4.53 4.56 -2.42
N THR A 68 5.87 4.54 -2.35
CA THR A 68 6.61 5.01 -1.17
C THR A 68 6.61 6.54 -1.08
N ILE A 69 6.78 7.23 -2.22
CA ILE A 69 6.68 8.69 -2.29
C ILE A 69 5.30 9.14 -1.78
N SER A 70 4.22 8.48 -2.23
CA SER A 70 2.85 8.79 -1.80
C SER A 70 2.60 8.46 -0.32
N ALA A 71 3.16 7.36 0.19
CA ALA A 71 3.08 7.00 1.60
C ALA A 71 3.79 8.04 2.50
N ARG A 72 4.94 8.58 2.08
CA ARG A 72 5.63 9.66 2.79
C ARG A 72 4.82 10.96 2.77
N ALA A 73 4.23 11.32 1.63
CA ALA A 73 3.34 12.47 1.55
C ALA A 73 2.11 12.31 2.48
N PHE A 74 1.52 11.13 2.54
CA PHE A 74 0.46 10.80 3.49
C PHE A 74 0.91 11.00 4.93
N ALA A 75 2.10 10.49 5.29
CA ALA A 75 2.66 10.65 6.62
C ALA A 75 2.82 12.14 6.99
N ASP A 76 3.37 12.94 6.09
CA ASP A 76 3.56 14.39 6.31
C ASP A 76 2.24 15.12 6.53
N ILE A 77 1.21 14.81 5.72
CA ILE A 77 -0.11 15.46 5.84
C ILE A 77 -0.77 15.06 7.17
N VAL A 78 -0.77 13.78 7.53
CA VAL A 78 -1.41 13.29 8.76
C VAL A 78 -0.68 13.78 9.99
N ASN A 79 0.67 13.69 10.03
CA ASN A 79 1.46 14.15 11.17
C ASN A 79 1.25 15.63 11.44
N LYS A 80 1.25 16.47 10.39
CA LYS A 80 0.97 17.92 10.49
C LYS A 80 -0.49 18.20 10.83
N GLY A 81 -1.43 17.55 10.13
CA GLY A 81 -2.87 17.80 10.28
C GLY A 81 -3.43 17.38 11.63
N THR A 82 -2.76 16.44 12.32
CA THR A 82 -3.14 16.01 13.68
C THR A 82 -2.30 16.66 14.79
N GLY A 83 -1.40 17.59 14.44
CA GLY A 83 -0.49 18.20 15.41
C GLY A 83 0.39 17.18 16.15
N GLY A 84 0.74 16.07 15.48
CA GLY A 84 1.55 14.99 16.04
C GLY A 84 0.75 14.00 16.93
N ALA A 85 -0.58 14.12 17.01
CA ALA A 85 -1.40 13.14 17.74
C ALA A 85 -1.44 11.75 17.07
N ILE A 86 -1.19 11.68 15.76
CA ILE A 86 -0.88 10.46 15.02
C ILE A 86 0.55 10.61 14.48
N ASP A 87 1.40 9.61 14.73
CA ASP A 87 2.75 9.48 14.19
C ASP A 87 2.74 8.41 13.11
N VAL A 88 2.75 8.82 11.84
CA VAL A 88 2.79 7.90 10.71
C VAL A 88 4.24 7.58 10.37
N GLN A 89 4.61 6.33 10.53
CA GLN A 89 5.93 5.80 10.23
C GLN A 89 5.88 4.94 8.96
N VAL A 90 6.59 5.34 7.91
CA VAL A 90 6.62 4.63 6.62
C VAL A 90 7.77 3.64 6.59
N PHE A 91 7.47 2.41 6.19
CA PHE A 91 8.41 1.28 6.08
C PHE A 91 8.48 0.84 4.60
N PRO A 92 9.48 1.32 3.83
CA PRO A 92 9.66 0.97 2.41
C PRO A 92 10.27 -0.42 2.23
N SER A 93 10.42 -0.83 0.96
CA SER A 93 11.18 -2.04 0.55
C SER A 93 10.73 -3.31 1.27
N ALA A 94 9.42 -3.46 1.47
CA ALA A 94 8.81 -4.61 2.15
C ALA A 94 9.33 -4.89 3.57
N GLN A 95 9.81 -3.87 4.31
CA GLN A 95 10.33 -4.04 5.68
C GLN A 95 9.31 -4.62 6.67
N LEU A 96 8.00 -4.48 6.40
CA LEU A 96 6.93 -5.08 7.20
C LEU A 96 6.42 -6.41 6.63
N GLY A 97 7.10 -6.97 5.64
CA GLY A 97 6.68 -8.16 4.90
C GLY A 97 6.02 -7.83 3.56
N GLY A 98 5.60 -8.87 2.84
CA GLY A 98 4.79 -8.76 1.63
C GLY A 98 3.35 -8.32 1.93
N GLU A 99 2.54 -8.14 0.89
CA GLU A 99 1.17 -7.63 1.06
C GLU A 99 0.30 -8.54 1.94
N ARG A 100 0.47 -9.85 1.82
CA ARG A 100 -0.30 -10.81 2.61
C ARG A 100 0.06 -10.74 4.10
N GLU A 101 1.35 -10.72 4.42
CA GLU A 101 1.85 -10.60 5.79
C GLU A 101 1.42 -9.26 6.42
N VAL A 102 1.45 -8.17 5.64
CA VAL A 102 0.97 -6.87 6.10
C VAL A 102 -0.54 -6.89 6.33
N ALA A 103 -1.34 -7.48 5.43
CA ALA A 103 -2.78 -7.60 5.62
C ALA A 103 -3.12 -8.41 6.89
N GLU A 104 -2.45 -9.54 7.11
CA GLU A 104 -2.58 -10.34 8.33
C GLU A 104 -2.13 -9.53 9.57
N GLY A 105 -1.04 -8.77 9.46
CA GLY A 105 -0.56 -7.85 10.49
C GLY A 105 -1.56 -6.75 10.85
N MET A 106 -2.32 -6.24 9.86
CA MET A 106 -3.39 -5.27 10.10
C MET A 106 -4.54 -5.88 10.91
N LEU A 107 -4.92 -7.12 10.63
CA LEU A 107 -5.99 -7.81 11.35
C LEU A 107 -5.65 -8.05 12.82
N ILE A 108 -4.39 -8.37 13.12
CA ILE A 108 -3.92 -8.56 14.50
C ILE A 108 -3.44 -7.26 15.17
N GLY A 109 -3.28 -6.17 14.39
CA GLY A 109 -2.93 -4.83 14.87
C GLY A 109 -1.43 -4.55 15.02
N SER A 110 -0.55 -5.40 14.48
CA SER A 110 0.90 -5.17 14.43
C SER A 110 1.30 -4.13 13.39
N VAL A 111 0.50 -3.97 12.33
CA VAL A 111 0.61 -2.96 11.27
C VAL A 111 -0.70 -2.18 11.19
N GLN A 112 -0.66 -0.89 10.81
CA GLN A 112 -1.84 -0.04 10.79
C GLN A 112 -2.29 0.36 9.38
N GLY A 113 -1.43 0.27 8.36
CA GLY A 113 -1.85 0.62 7.01
C GLY A 113 -0.87 0.23 5.91
N MET A 114 -1.39 0.14 4.70
CA MET A 114 -0.68 -0.04 3.44
C MET A 114 -1.64 0.15 2.26
N SER A 115 -1.13 0.56 1.10
CA SER A 115 -1.85 0.38 -0.16
C SER A 115 -1.70 -1.07 -0.62
N LEU A 116 -2.73 -1.89 -0.37
CA LEU A 116 -2.75 -3.33 -0.70
C LEU A 116 -3.44 -3.54 -2.04
N THR A 117 -2.89 -4.39 -2.91
CA THR A 117 -3.55 -4.71 -4.19
C THR A 117 -4.90 -5.41 -3.97
N LEU A 118 -5.88 -5.06 -4.79
CA LEU A 118 -7.20 -5.74 -4.75
C LEU A 118 -7.06 -7.24 -5.03
N ALA A 119 -6.06 -7.62 -5.81
CA ALA A 119 -5.72 -9.02 -6.06
C ALA A 119 -5.45 -9.79 -4.76
N VAL A 120 -4.59 -9.27 -3.88
CA VAL A 120 -4.25 -9.90 -2.59
C VAL A 120 -5.42 -9.79 -1.62
N LEU A 121 -6.08 -8.64 -1.55
CA LEU A 121 -7.25 -8.42 -0.68
C LEU A 121 -8.44 -9.35 -1.05
N GLY A 122 -8.49 -9.85 -2.28
CA GLY A 122 -9.43 -10.86 -2.72
C GLY A 122 -9.38 -12.19 -1.94
N ASN A 123 -8.34 -12.42 -1.13
CA ASN A 123 -8.30 -13.56 -0.20
C ASN A 123 -9.25 -13.38 0.99
N TRP A 124 -9.60 -12.15 1.36
CA TRP A 124 -10.55 -11.81 2.45
C TRP A 124 -11.90 -11.32 1.93
N VAL A 125 -11.87 -10.61 0.78
CA VAL A 125 -13.05 -10.07 0.09
C VAL A 125 -13.00 -10.56 -1.37
N PRO A 126 -13.52 -11.76 -1.68
CA PRO A 126 -13.41 -12.34 -3.03
C PRO A 126 -13.95 -11.43 -4.13
N GLU A 127 -14.98 -10.62 -3.84
CA GLU A 127 -15.58 -9.69 -4.78
C GLU A 127 -14.60 -8.60 -5.26
N ALA A 128 -13.58 -8.25 -4.47
CA ALA A 128 -12.56 -7.28 -4.89
C ALA A 128 -11.83 -7.70 -6.17
N GLN A 129 -11.74 -8.99 -6.44
CA GLN A 129 -11.15 -9.54 -7.66
C GLN A 129 -11.97 -9.20 -8.93
N LEU A 130 -13.18 -8.63 -8.80
CA LEU A 130 -13.91 -8.08 -9.93
C LEU A 130 -13.04 -7.12 -10.74
N PHE A 131 -12.36 -6.20 -10.07
CA PHE A 131 -11.54 -5.18 -10.72
C PHE A 131 -10.20 -5.69 -11.26
N GLU A 132 -9.86 -6.94 -10.96
CA GLU A 132 -8.65 -7.63 -11.45
C GLU A 132 -8.95 -8.58 -12.63
N LEU A 133 -10.20 -8.64 -13.11
CA LEU A 133 -10.53 -9.45 -14.28
C LEU A 133 -9.78 -8.94 -15.52
N PRO A 134 -9.16 -9.84 -16.30
CA PRO A 134 -8.40 -9.42 -17.47
C PRO A 134 -9.31 -8.77 -18.51
N PHE A 135 -8.81 -7.67 -19.10
CA PHE A 135 -9.52 -6.88 -20.12
C PHE A 135 -10.90 -6.36 -19.68
N LEU A 136 -11.14 -6.24 -18.37
CA LEU A 136 -12.37 -5.67 -17.81
C LEU A 136 -12.55 -4.19 -18.22
N PHE A 137 -11.48 -3.44 -18.15
CA PHE A 137 -11.48 -2.03 -18.51
C PHE A 137 -11.11 -1.84 -19.98
N ARG A 138 -11.81 -0.94 -20.66
CA ARG A 138 -11.56 -0.59 -22.07
C ARG A 138 -10.20 0.10 -22.24
N ASP A 139 -9.96 1.04 -21.35
CA ASP A 139 -8.78 1.91 -21.32
C ASP A 139 -8.57 2.47 -19.90
N GLU A 140 -7.53 3.27 -19.74
CA GLU A 140 -7.17 3.89 -18.46
C GLU A 140 -8.26 4.84 -17.95
N GLN A 141 -8.87 5.65 -18.82
CA GLN A 141 -9.91 6.60 -18.44
C GLN A 141 -11.13 5.86 -17.87
N HIS A 142 -11.53 4.78 -18.52
CA HIS A 142 -12.60 3.92 -18.02
C HIS A 142 -12.25 3.30 -16.66
N ALA A 143 -11.02 2.81 -16.50
CA ALA A 143 -10.57 2.23 -15.23
C ALA A 143 -10.62 3.27 -14.09
N LEU A 144 -10.10 4.47 -14.31
CA LEU A 144 -10.12 5.55 -13.33
C LEU A 144 -11.55 6.04 -13.02
N ALA A 145 -12.41 6.15 -14.04
CA ALA A 145 -13.81 6.55 -13.85
C ALA A 145 -14.57 5.53 -12.98
N VAL A 146 -14.42 4.23 -13.25
CA VAL A 146 -15.04 3.17 -12.42
C VAL A 146 -14.55 3.22 -10.98
N MET A 147 -13.23 3.35 -10.78
CA MET A 147 -12.63 3.35 -9.45
C MET A 147 -12.87 4.65 -8.66
N SER A 148 -13.45 5.65 -9.30
CA SER A 148 -13.93 6.90 -8.67
C SER A 148 -15.45 7.00 -8.60
N SER A 149 -16.16 5.89 -8.79
CA SER A 149 -17.62 5.82 -8.90
C SER A 149 -18.26 5.12 -7.68
N PRO A 150 -19.58 5.21 -7.53
CA PRO A 150 -20.32 4.45 -6.52
C PRO A 150 -20.07 2.93 -6.57
N ILE A 151 -19.63 2.37 -7.71
CA ILE A 151 -19.25 0.95 -7.81
C ILE A 151 -18.06 0.63 -6.89
N ALA A 152 -17.07 1.53 -6.85
CA ALA A 152 -15.91 1.39 -5.97
C ALA A 152 -16.27 1.66 -4.51
N ASP A 153 -17.19 2.62 -4.24
CA ASP A 153 -17.67 2.90 -2.88
C ASP A 153 -18.42 1.69 -2.31
N GLU A 154 -19.34 1.08 -3.08
CA GLU A 154 -20.03 -0.17 -2.71
C GLU A 154 -19.03 -1.30 -2.40
N MET A 155 -17.91 -1.35 -3.13
CA MET A 155 -16.85 -2.32 -2.86
C MET A 155 -16.11 -2.01 -1.56
N ALA A 156 -15.83 -0.73 -1.25
CA ALA A 156 -15.14 -0.32 -0.04
C ALA A 156 -15.87 -0.80 1.24
N GLU A 157 -17.21 -0.74 1.23
CA GLU A 157 -18.03 -1.19 2.36
C GLU A 157 -17.86 -2.69 2.69
N LYS A 158 -17.52 -3.52 1.70
CA LYS A 158 -17.32 -4.97 1.92
C LYS A 158 -16.04 -5.29 2.70
N PHE A 159 -15.07 -4.38 2.71
CA PHE A 159 -13.80 -4.55 3.43
C PHE A 159 -13.90 -4.28 4.93
N THR A 160 -14.78 -3.36 5.34
CA THR A 160 -14.93 -2.95 6.74
C THR A 160 -15.21 -4.13 7.69
N PRO A 161 -16.18 -5.03 7.42
CA PRO A 161 -16.44 -6.18 8.29
C PRO A 161 -15.32 -7.22 8.28
N LYS A 162 -14.36 -7.09 7.34
CA LYS A 162 -13.17 -7.94 7.24
C LYS A 162 -11.94 -7.33 7.92
N GLY A 163 -12.09 -6.17 8.56
CA GLY A 163 -11.04 -5.52 9.34
C GLY A 163 -10.20 -4.50 8.56
N PHE A 164 -10.62 -4.11 7.37
CA PHE A 164 -9.93 -3.14 6.52
C PHE A 164 -10.80 -1.92 6.25
N ARG A 165 -10.33 -0.72 6.59
CA ARG A 165 -10.92 0.55 6.18
C ARG A 165 -10.28 1.01 4.88
N VAL A 166 -11.03 0.99 3.79
CA VAL A 166 -10.57 1.51 2.49
C VAL A 166 -10.88 3.00 2.40
N LEU A 167 -9.89 3.80 2.01
CA LEU A 167 -9.97 5.26 1.94
C LEU A 167 -9.70 5.80 0.53
N GLY A 168 -9.43 4.94 -0.45
CA GLY A 168 -9.22 5.29 -1.84
C GLY A 168 -8.65 4.12 -2.64
N TYR A 169 -8.62 4.28 -3.96
CA TYR A 169 -8.16 3.26 -4.89
C TYR A 169 -7.11 3.84 -5.85
N PRO A 170 -5.85 4.00 -5.41
CA PRO A 170 -4.80 4.41 -6.34
C PRO A 170 -4.53 3.29 -7.35
N ILE A 171 -4.17 3.66 -8.58
CA ILE A 171 -3.68 2.69 -9.57
C ILE A 171 -2.31 2.17 -9.12
N GLY A 172 -2.18 0.83 -9.08
CA GLY A 172 -0.90 0.16 -8.77
C GLY A 172 -0.05 -0.09 -10.01
N GLY A 173 -0.61 0.16 -11.19
CA GLY A 173 0.02 0.04 -12.49
C GLY A 173 -0.76 -0.81 -13.48
N ILE A 174 -0.30 -0.80 -14.72
CA ILE A 174 -0.85 -1.61 -15.81
C ILE A 174 0.06 -2.83 -16.01
N ARG A 175 -0.53 -4.01 -16.06
CA ARG A 175 0.25 -5.25 -16.08
C ARG A 175 0.63 -5.68 -17.48
N HIS A 176 1.88 -6.07 -17.61
CA HIS A 176 2.52 -6.56 -18.83
C HIS A 176 3.31 -7.83 -18.51
N PRO A 177 3.32 -8.86 -19.40
CA PRO A 177 4.24 -9.99 -19.25
C PRO A 177 5.70 -9.59 -19.43
N MET A 178 6.58 -10.11 -18.58
CA MET A 178 8.02 -9.90 -18.59
C MET A 178 8.73 -11.25 -18.44
N ALA A 179 9.68 -11.55 -19.33
CA ALA A 179 10.18 -12.92 -19.48
C ALA A 179 11.66 -13.01 -19.87
N LYS A 180 12.22 -14.20 -19.74
CA LYS A 180 13.53 -14.59 -20.32
C LYS A 180 13.47 -14.83 -21.83
N PHE A 181 12.28 -14.98 -22.40
CA PHE A 181 12.00 -15.34 -23.79
C PHE A 181 10.91 -14.43 -24.36
N PRO A 182 10.80 -14.30 -25.69
CA PRO A 182 9.74 -13.51 -26.29
C PRO A 182 8.37 -14.15 -26.06
N ILE A 183 7.38 -13.34 -25.64
CA ILE A 183 5.99 -13.72 -25.49
C ILE A 183 5.17 -12.87 -26.47
N ASN A 184 4.70 -13.48 -27.57
CA ASN A 184 3.92 -12.82 -28.61
C ASN A 184 2.44 -13.19 -28.55
N VAL A 185 2.15 -14.46 -28.26
CA VAL A 185 0.81 -15.03 -28.26
C VAL A 185 0.58 -15.90 -27.02
N PRO A 186 -0.68 -16.18 -26.63
CA PRO A 186 -0.97 -17.01 -25.45
C PRO A 186 -0.30 -18.38 -25.43
N ALA A 187 -0.04 -18.96 -26.61
CA ALA A 187 0.61 -20.27 -26.72
C ALA A 187 2.06 -20.28 -26.19
N ASP A 188 2.75 -19.13 -26.21
CA ASP A 188 4.15 -19.02 -25.80
C ASP A 188 4.35 -19.26 -24.30
N VAL A 189 3.29 -19.08 -23.49
CA VAL A 189 3.35 -19.28 -22.02
C VAL A 189 3.02 -20.71 -21.60
N LYS A 190 2.57 -21.57 -22.52
CA LYS A 190 2.19 -22.96 -22.20
C LYS A 190 3.36 -23.75 -21.64
N GLY A 191 3.16 -24.37 -20.47
CA GLY A 191 4.18 -25.14 -19.76
C GLY A 191 5.30 -24.31 -19.12
N LYS A 192 5.25 -22.98 -19.20
CA LYS A 192 6.24 -22.09 -18.58
C LYS A 192 5.88 -21.80 -17.13
N LYS A 193 6.89 -21.69 -16.27
CA LYS A 193 6.73 -21.37 -14.85
C LYS A 193 6.47 -19.86 -14.70
N MET A 194 5.24 -19.52 -14.28
CA MET A 194 4.76 -18.16 -14.14
C MET A 194 4.77 -17.73 -12.68
N ARG A 195 5.46 -16.64 -12.33
CA ARG A 195 5.21 -16.00 -11.04
C ARG A 195 3.89 -15.26 -11.08
N THR A 196 3.01 -15.55 -10.15
CA THR A 196 1.75 -14.81 -9.98
C THR A 196 1.72 -14.05 -8.67
N ILE A 197 0.79 -13.08 -8.59
CA ILE A 197 0.34 -12.54 -7.32
C ILE A 197 -0.29 -13.68 -6.50
N GLN A 198 -0.23 -13.60 -5.16
CA GLN A 198 -0.88 -14.53 -4.23
C GLN A 198 -2.41 -14.33 -4.24
N SER A 199 -3.02 -14.53 -5.40
CA SER A 199 -4.45 -14.31 -5.69
C SER A 199 -5.04 -15.50 -6.43
N PRO A 200 -6.19 -16.04 -5.97
CA PRO A 200 -6.87 -17.15 -6.66
C PRO A 200 -7.21 -16.85 -8.12
N LEU A 201 -7.61 -15.59 -8.41
CA LEU A 201 -7.92 -15.18 -9.79
C LEU A 201 -6.68 -15.27 -10.69
N HIS A 202 -5.55 -14.67 -10.26
CA HIS A 202 -4.33 -14.65 -11.08
C HIS A 202 -3.76 -16.06 -11.27
N ILE A 203 -3.82 -16.92 -10.25
CA ILE A 203 -3.43 -18.34 -10.38
C ILE A 203 -4.28 -19.01 -11.44
N THR A 204 -5.60 -18.90 -11.34
CA THR A 204 -6.54 -19.54 -12.27
C THR A 204 -6.37 -19.00 -13.69
N LEU A 205 -6.19 -17.67 -13.83
CA LEU A 205 -6.00 -17.03 -15.13
C LEU A 205 -4.82 -17.64 -15.90
N TRP A 206 -3.65 -17.70 -15.27
CA TRP A 206 -2.46 -18.23 -15.93
C TRP A 206 -2.49 -19.75 -16.10
N GLN A 207 -3.16 -20.49 -15.21
CA GLN A 207 -3.46 -21.92 -15.43
C GLN A 207 -4.33 -22.14 -16.67
N THR A 208 -5.32 -21.30 -16.89
CA THR A 208 -6.21 -21.38 -18.07
C THR A 208 -5.43 -21.23 -19.38
N LEU A 209 -4.35 -20.44 -19.36
CA LEU A 209 -3.42 -20.29 -20.49
C LEU A 209 -2.39 -21.44 -20.59
N GLY A 210 -2.45 -22.42 -19.69
CA GLY A 210 -1.53 -23.56 -19.65
C GLY A 210 -0.16 -23.26 -19.03
N ALA A 211 0.03 -22.11 -18.39
CA ALA A 211 1.22 -21.83 -17.60
C ALA A 211 1.19 -22.59 -16.26
N ILE A 212 2.34 -22.67 -15.59
CA ILE A 212 2.51 -23.27 -14.26
C ILE A 212 2.70 -22.13 -13.25
N PRO A 213 1.63 -21.66 -12.56
CA PRO A 213 1.72 -20.52 -11.68
C PRO A 213 2.39 -20.87 -10.34
N THR A 214 3.29 -20.00 -9.92
CA THR A 214 3.98 -20.01 -8.63
C THR A 214 3.69 -18.69 -7.91
N PRO A 215 2.82 -18.68 -6.90
CA PRO A 215 2.51 -17.45 -6.16
C PRO A 215 3.70 -17.03 -5.29
N LEU A 216 4.28 -15.86 -5.59
CA LEU A 216 5.42 -15.29 -4.86
C LEU A 216 5.23 -13.79 -4.63
N PRO A 217 5.70 -13.23 -3.51
CA PRO A 217 5.76 -11.79 -3.31
C PRO A 217 6.74 -11.14 -4.30
N PRO A 218 6.59 -9.84 -4.62
CA PRO A 218 7.43 -9.15 -5.61
C PRO A 218 8.92 -9.21 -5.32
N GLY A 219 9.33 -9.15 -4.05
CA GLY A 219 10.74 -9.21 -3.65
C GLY A 219 11.46 -10.52 -4.03
N GLU A 220 10.71 -11.60 -4.27
CA GLU A 220 11.27 -12.90 -4.66
C GLU A 220 11.39 -13.09 -6.18
N ILE A 221 10.86 -12.17 -7.00
CA ILE A 221 10.86 -12.29 -8.46
C ILE A 221 12.29 -12.34 -9.02
N TYR A 222 13.16 -11.42 -8.59
CA TYR A 222 14.53 -11.36 -9.12
C TYR A 222 15.29 -12.66 -8.89
N GLY A 223 15.32 -13.17 -7.65
CA GLY A 223 15.95 -14.44 -7.31
C GLY A 223 15.30 -15.64 -7.99
N GLY A 224 13.97 -15.66 -8.05
CA GLY A 224 13.21 -16.72 -8.73
C GLY A 224 13.50 -16.78 -10.23
N MET A 225 13.66 -15.62 -10.88
CA MET A 225 14.11 -15.54 -12.28
C MET A 225 15.55 -16.06 -12.43
N GLN A 226 16.50 -15.59 -11.58
CA GLN A 226 17.89 -16.03 -11.67
C GLN A 226 18.05 -17.54 -11.53
N THR A 227 17.39 -18.12 -10.54
CA THR A 227 17.52 -19.56 -10.21
C THR A 227 16.65 -20.47 -11.08
N GLY A 228 15.78 -19.90 -11.93
CA GLY A 228 14.89 -20.66 -12.79
C GLY A 228 13.70 -21.29 -12.04
N VAL A 229 13.37 -20.80 -10.85
CA VAL A 229 12.12 -21.13 -10.14
C VAL A 229 10.93 -20.65 -10.97
N ILE A 230 11.09 -19.51 -11.66
CA ILE A 230 10.13 -18.93 -12.59
C ILE A 230 10.81 -18.56 -13.91
N ASP A 231 10.05 -18.59 -15.00
CA ASP A 231 10.50 -18.26 -16.35
C ASP A 231 10.01 -16.88 -16.80
N PHE A 232 8.87 -16.46 -16.26
CA PHE A 232 8.24 -15.15 -16.53
C PHE A 232 7.31 -14.72 -15.40
N PHE A 233 6.88 -13.47 -15.47
CA PHE A 233 5.92 -12.85 -14.55
C PHE A 233 5.18 -11.73 -15.28
N ASP A 234 4.17 -11.15 -14.64
CA ASP A 234 3.54 -9.93 -15.09
C ASP A 234 3.57 -8.85 -14.01
N ASN A 235 3.79 -7.59 -14.40
CA ASN A 235 3.76 -6.45 -13.48
C ASN A 235 3.68 -5.12 -14.26
N ALA A 236 3.67 -3.99 -13.51
CA ALA A 236 3.79 -2.64 -14.03
C ALA A 236 5.23 -2.33 -14.49
N LYS A 237 5.37 -1.41 -15.44
CA LYS A 237 6.67 -0.96 -15.98
C LYS A 237 7.50 -0.23 -14.92
N SER A 238 6.87 0.57 -14.06
CA SER A 238 7.50 1.25 -12.93
C SER A 238 8.18 0.27 -11.97
N SER A 239 7.48 -0.79 -11.55
CA SER A 239 8.05 -1.83 -10.72
C SER A 239 9.17 -2.63 -11.42
N TYR A 240 9.01 -2.87 -12.73
CA TYR A 240 10.03 -3.55 -13.54
C TYR A 240 11.37 -2.80 -13.54
N TRP A 241 11.31 -1.47 -13.62
CA TRP A 241 12.48 -0.61 -13.51
C TRP A 241 13.02 -0.53 -12.07
N ASP A 242 12.16 -0.20 -11.09
CA ASP A 242 12.54 0.01 -9.69
C ASP A 242 13.21 -1.23 -9.07
N MET A 243 12.65 -2.41 -9.32
CA MET A 243 13.16 -3.70 -8.83
C MET A 243 14.25 -4.31 -9.72
N LYS A 244 14.71 -3.59 -10.75
CA LYS A 244 15.74 -4.02 -11.70
C LYS A 244 15.45 -5.36 -12.40
N TRP A 245 14.18 -5.72 -12.56
CA TRP A 245 13.80 -6.98 -13.18
C TRP A 245 14.19 -7.06 -14.66
N TYR A 246 14.48 -5.94 -15.32
CA TYR A 246 15.02 -5.89 -16.68
C TYR A 246 16.35 -6.65 -16.83
N GLU A 247 17.12 -6.81 -15.73
CA GLU A 247 18.38 -7.56 -15.74
C GLU A 247 18.16 -9.07 -15.90
N VAL A 248 17.02 -9.60 -15.43
CA VAL A 248 16.71 -11.05 -15.38
C VAL A 248 15.57 -11.46 -16.30
N ALA A 249 14.82 -10.49 -16.84
CA ALA A 249 13.69 -10.68 -17.76
C ALA A 249 13.77 -9.66 -18.90
N PRO A 250 14.66 -9.86 -19.91
CA PRO A 250 14.95 -8.86 -20.92
C PRO A 250 13.84 -8.64 -21.96
N TYR A 251 12.75 -9.40 -21.91
CA TYR A 251 11.60 -9.23 -22.81
C TYR A 251 10.41 -8.69 -22.04
N LEU A 252 9.79 -7.62 -22.54
CA LEU A 252 8.56 -7.04 -22.04
C LEU A 252 7.52 -7.03 -23.15
N THR A 253 6.36 -7.65 -22.91
CA THR A 253 5.25 -7.67 -23.87
C THR A 253 4.20 -6.64 -23.47
N GLU A 254 4.03 -5.58 -24.26
CA GLU A 254 2.98 -4.58 -24.03
C GLU A 254 1.61 -5.17 -24.34
N LEU A 255 0.91 -5.61 -23.30
CA LEU A 255 -0.39 -6.27 -23.38
C LEU A 255 -1.51 -5.47 -22.71
N SER A 256 -1.22 -4.86 -21.57
CA SER A 256 -2.21 -4.11 -20.76
C SER A 256 -3.46 -4.95 -20.46
N HIS A 257 -3.23 -6.18 -19.98
CA HIS A 257 -4.31 -7.13 -19.77
C HIS A 257 -5.06 -6.92 -18.45
N ILE A 258 -4.44 -6.28 -17.45
CA ILE A 258 -5.03 -5.94 -16.17
C ILE A 258 -4.57 -4.53 -15.75
N TYR A 259 -5.52 -3.70 -15.34
CA TYR A 259 -5.29 -2.45 -14.63
C TYR A 259 -5.35 -2.78 -13.15
N THR A 260 -4.20 -2.88 -12.49
CA THR A 260 -4.15 -3.21 -11.06
C THR A 260 -4.43 -1.99 -10.23
N PHE A 261 -5.41 -2.10 -9.34
CA PHE A 261 -5.67 -1.09 -8.32
C PHE A 261 -5.26 -1.60 -6.94
N SER A 262 -4.78 -0.68 -6.13
CA SER A 262 -4.60 -0.91 -4.70
C SER A 262 -5.73 -0.26 -3.94
N ALA A 263 -6.14 -0.85 -2.82
CA ALA A 263 -6.94 -0.17 -1.83
C ALA A 263 -6.00 0.51 -0.84
N PHE A 264 -6.13 1.83 -0.67
CA PHE A 264 -5.45 2.54 0.41
C PHE A 264 -6.13 2.14 1.71
N THR A 265 -5.50 1.24 2.47
CA THR A 265 -6.13 0.61 3.62
C THR A 265 -5.53 1.07 4.95
N ILE A 266 -6.42 1.26 5.92
CA ILE A 266 -6.09 1.40 7.34
C ILE A 266 -6.75 0.23 8.08
N ALA A 267 -6.06 -0.36 9.07
CA ALA A 267 -6.62 -1.39 9.93
C ALA A 267 -7.88 -0.85 10.63
N GLU A 268 -9.02 -1.52 10.46
CA GLU A 268 -10.30 -1.04 11.01
C GLU A 268 -10.24 -0.80 12.51
N ARG A 269 -9.58 -1.67 13.27
CA ARG A 269 -9.40 -1.48 14.71
C ARG A 269 -8.60 -0.23 15.07
N PHE A 270 -7.64 0.19 14.25
CA PHE A 270 -6.91 1.44 14.45
C PHE A 270 -7.82 2.63 14.12
N TRP A 271 -8.54 2.55 13.00
CA TRP A 271 -9.50 3.55 12.57
C TRP A 271 -10.57 3.86 13.62
N GLN A 272 -11.15 2.82 14.23
CA GLN A 272 -12.13 2.94 15.31
C GLN A 272 -11.58 3.62 16.58
N GLY A 273 -10.27 3.58 16.78
CA GLY A 273 -9.59 4.27 17.88
C GLY A 273 -9.31 5.75 17.62
N LEU A 274 -9.62 6.28 16.43
CA LEU A 274 -9.40 7.69 16.08
C LEU A 274 -10.61 8.55 16.45
N THR A 275 -10.37 9.83 16.79
CA THR A 275 -11.49 10.80 16.92
C THR A 275 -12.05 11.14 15.54
N PRO A 276 -13.30 11.67 15.43
CA PRO A 276 -13.87 12.10 14.16
C PRO A 276 -12.98 13.10 13.39
N GLU A 277 -12.32 14.01 14.10
CA GLU A 277 -11.38 14.98 13.52
C GLU A 277 -10.14 14.27 12.96
N GLN A 278 -9.57 13.31 13.71
CA GLN A 278 -8.44 12.50 13.25
C GLN A 278 -8.83 11.65 12.03
N GLN A 279 -10.01 11.03 12.06
CA GLN A 279 -10.54 10.27 10.92
C GLN A 279 -10.69 11.13 9.68
N LYS A 280 -11.17 12.37 9.83
CA LYS A 280 -11.28 13.32 8.72
C LYS A 280 -9.91 13.64 8.13
N VAL A 281 -8.91 13.96 8.95
CA VAL A 281 -7.55 14.24 8.47
C VAL A 281 -6.96 13.05 7.73
N VAL A 282 -7.08 11.84 8.28
CA VAL A 282 -6.56 10.61 7.66
C VAL A 282 -7.27 10.31 6.33
N ARG A 283 -8.59 10.49 6.28
CA ARG A 283 -9.38 10.29 5.05
C ARG A 283 -8.99 11.28 3.95
N ASP A 284 -8.94 12.57 4.29
CA ASP A 284 -8.59 13.62 3.34
C ASP A 284 -7.15 13.43 2.80
N ALA A 285 -6.21 13.07 3.68
CA ALA A 285 -4.83 12.76 3.31
C ALA A 285 -4.77 11.54 2.38
N ALA A 286 -5.49 10.47 2.69
CA ALA A 286 -5.53 9.27 1.86
C ALA A 286 -6.11 9.55 0.47
N GLY A 287 -7.18 10.35 0.37
CA GLY A 287 -7.76 10.77 -0.91
C GLY A 287 -6.76 11.55 -1.76
N GLN A 288 -6.12 12.59 -1.18
CA GLN A 288 -5.12 13.40 -1.88
C GLN A 288 -3.93 12.56 -2.36
N THR A 289 -3.42 11.69 -1.51
CA THR A 289 -2.24 10.88 -1.83
C THR A 289 -2.57 9.72 -2.77
N SER A 290 -3.79 9.20 -2.78
CA SER A 290 -4.24 8.21 -3.78
C SER A 290 -4.27 8.80 -5.18
N LEU A 291 -4.77 10.03 -5.34
CA LEU A 291 -4.72 10.75 -6.61
C LEU A 291 -3.27 11.00 -7.06
N ARG A 292 -2.43 11.48 -6.14
CA ARG A 292 -1.01 11.71 -6.44
C ARG A 292 -0.28 10.42 -6.80
N HIS A 293 -0.57 9.33 -6.11
CA HIS A 293 -0.01 8.00 -6.43
C HIS A 293 -0.36 7.61 -7.86
N THR A 294 -1.64 7.70 -8.22
CA THR A 294 -2.11 7.40 -9.58
C THR A 294 -1.35 8.20 -10.63
N GLN A 295 -1.22 9.52 -10.44
CA GLN A 295 -0.46 10.38 -11.35
C GLN A 295 1.00 9.94 -11.48
N LEU A 296 1.67 9.72 -10.35
CA LEU A 296 3.07 9.30 -10.34
C LEU A 296 3.29 7.96 -11.05
N VAL A 297 2.41 6.98 -10.86
CA VAL A 297 2.52 5.68 -11.53
C VAL A 297 2.37 5.82 -13.05
N LEU A 298 1.38 6.60 -13.51
CA LEU A 298 1.15 6.79 -14.94
C LEU A 298 2.27 7.58 -15.61
N GLU A 299 2.81 8.59 -14.92
CA GLU A 299 3.98 9.34 -15.36
C GLU A 299 5.24 8.46 -15.42
N ASP A 300 5.45 7.63 -14.38
CA ASP A 300 6.65 6.81 -14.24
C ASP A 300 6.66 5.61 -15.20
N ASP A 301 5.51 5.02 -15.53
CA ASP A 301 5.44 3.84 -16.41
C ASP A 301 6.07 4.08 -17.80
N SER A 302 5.86 5.27 -18.39
CA SER A 302 6.46 5.63 -19.67
C SER A 302 7.98 5.88 -19.56
N VAL A 303 8.39 6.55 -18.49
CA VAL A 303 9.81 6.84 -18.19
C VAL A 303 10.57 5.54 -17.86
N ALA A 304 9.97 4.67 -17.06
CA ALA A 304 10.53 3.38 -16.68
C ALA A 304 10.76 2.47 -17.89
N LEU A 305 9.80 2.42 -18.82
CA LEU A 305 9.95 1.65 -20.06
C LEU A 305 11.15 2.16 -20.87
N LYS A 306 11.24 3.48 -21.10
CA LYS A 306 12.33 4.10 -21.86
C LYS A 306 13.69 3.74 -21.25
N LYS A 307 13.84 3.93 -19.93
CA LYS A 307 15.07 3.58 -19.21
C LYS A 307 15.41 2.10 -19.33
N SER A 308 14.40 1.22 -19.27
CA SER A 308 14.61 -0.23 -19.40
C SER A 308 15.07 -0.62 -20.81
N VAL A 309 14.54 0.04 -21.85
CA VAL A 309 14.99 -0.13 -23.26
C VAL A 309 16.43 0.31 -23.42
N GLU A 310 16.84 1.44 -22.83
CA GLU A 310 18.24 1.89 -22.80
C GLU A 310 19.19 0.87 -22.12
N LYS A 311 18.65 0.01 -21.25
CA LYS A 311 19.37 -1.09 -20.61
C LYS A 311 19.26 -2.43 -21.36
N GLY A 312 18.64 -2.45 -22.52
CA GLY A 312 18.59 -3.62 -23.39
C GLY A 312 17.27 -4.39 -23.36
N THR A 313 16.22 -3.88 -22.69
CA THR A 313 14.89 -4.51 -22.73
C THR A 313 14.36 -4.51 -24.17
N LYS A 314 13.89 -5.68 -24.60
CA LYS A 314 13.25 -5.90 -25.89
C LYS A 314 11.74 -5.83 -25.70
N VAL A 315 11.13 -4.79 -26.29
CA VAL A 315 9.69 -4.56 -26.20
C VAL A 315 8.98 -5.28 -27.36
N ILE A 316 7.92 -6.00 -27.00
CA ILE A 316 7.01 -6.68 -27.94
C ILE A 316 5.65 -6.02 -27.81
N VAL A 317 5.10 -5.53 -28.90
CA VAL A 317 3.72 -5.03 -28.95
C VAL A 317 2.81 -6.19 -29.33
N ALA A 318 2.00 -6.64 -28.38
CA ALA A 318 1.13 -7.79 -28.60
C ALA A 318 -0.14 -7.40 -29.38
N ASP A 319 -0.57 -8.26 -30.29
CA ASP A 319 -1.96 -8.26 -30.72
C ASP A 319 -2.82 -8.71 -29.53
N ARG A 320 -3.71 -7.82 -29.06
CA ARG A 320 -4.53 -8.05 -27.86
C ARG A 320 -5.65 -9.06 -28.10
N LYS A 321 -6.13 -9.19 -29.33
CA LYS A 321 -7.31 -10.01 -29.63
C LYS A 321 -7.15 -11.49 -29.26
N PRO A 322 -6.06 -12.19 -29.63
CA PRO A 322 -5.84 -13.57 -29.20
C PRO A 322 -5.79 -13.75 -27.69
N TRP A 323 -5.23 -12.74 -26.97
CA TRP A 323 -5.16 -12.76 -25.52
C TRP A 323 -6.53 -12.52 -24.88
N GLN A 324 -7.34 -11.61 -25.42
CA GLN A 324 -8.71 -11.39 -24.97
C GLN A 324 -9.53 -12.66 -25.11
N ASP A 325 -9.47 -13.32 -26.27
CA ASP A 325 -10.21 -14.56 -26.53
C ASP A 325 -9.79 -15.69 -25.58
N ALA A 326 -8.49 -15.79 -25.26
CA ALA A 326 -7.97 -16.82 -24.38
C ALA A 326 -8.26 -16.55 -22.88
N MET A 327 -8.34 -15.29 -22.47
CA MET A 327 -8.52 -14.88 -21.06
C MET A 327 -9.98 -14.61 -20.67
N THR A 328 -10.84 -14.18 -21.59
CA THR A 328 -12.25 -13.86 -21.29
C THR A 328 -13.04 -15.02 -20.65
N PRO A 329 -12.80 -16.30 -20.97
CA PRO A 329 -13.49 -17.42 -20.28
C PRO A 329 -13.36 -17.37 -18.75
N ILE A 330 -12.31 -16.73 -18.21
CA ILE A 330 -12.15 -16.55 -16.75
C ILE A 330 -13.32 -15.76 -16.12
N TRP A 331 -13.96 -14.87 -16.88
CA TRP A 331 -15.10 -14.08 -16.39
C TRP A 331 -16.27 -14.99 -15.98
N THR A 332 -16.56 -16.02 -16.76
CA THR A 332 -17.59 -17.01 -16.43
C THR A 332 -17.14 -17.90 -15.27
N GLN A 333 -15.89 -18.37 -15.31
CA GLN A 333 -15.35 -19.24 -14.28
C GLN A 333 -15.27 -18.57 -12.91
N PHE A 334 -14.90 -17.29 -12.87
CA PHE A 334 -14.79 -16.50 -11.64
C PHE A 334 -16.05 -15.69 -11.30
N GLY A 335 -16.99 -15.57 -12.23
CA GLY A 335 -18.16 -14.70 -12.12
C GLY A 335 -18.90 -14.82 -10.79
N ALA A 336 -19.21 -16.05 -10.35
CA ALA A 336 -19.91 -16.28 -9.09
C ALA A 336 -19.20 -15.71 -7.86
N LYS A 337 -17.85 -15.68 -7.87
CA LYS A 337 -17.03 -15.18 -6.76
C LYS A 337 -16.95 -13.65 -6.71
N VAL A 338 -17.18 -12.98 -7.84
CA VAL A 338 -17.03 -11.53 -7.97
C VAL A 338 -18.38 -10.79 -8.08
N GLY A 339 -19.48 -11.43 -7.72
CA GLY A 339 -20.82 -10.84 -7.75
C GLY A 339 -21.63 -11.18 -9.01
N GLY A 340 -21.16 -12.14 -9.82
CA GLY A 340 -21.84 -12.64 -11.02
C GLY A 340 -21.63 -11.77 -12.25
N MET A 341 -22.15 -12.27 -13.38
CA MET A 341 -22.13 -11.53 -14.66
C MET A 341 -22.79 -10.14 -14.57
N PRO A 342 -23.87 -9.91 -13.78
CA PRO A 342 -24.43 -8.56 -13.62
C PRO A 342 -23.42 -7.56 -13.06
N ALA A 343 -22.56 -7.94 -12.07
CA ALA A 343 -21.54 -7.08 -11.51
C ALA A 343 -20.46 -6.74 -12.56
N ILE A 344 -20.03 -7.74 -13.34
CA ILE A 344 -19.09 -7.56 -14.44
C ILE A 344 -19.66 -6.59 -15.48
N GLN A 345 -20.92 -6.81 -15.90
CA GLN A 345 -21.59 -5.94 -16.89
C GLN A 345 -21.79 -4.51 -16.37
N LYS A 346 -22.09 -4.33 -15.07
CA LYS A 346 -22.17 -3.00 -14.44
C LYS A 346 -20.88 -2.22 -14.63
N VAL A 347 -19.71 -2.87 -14.45
CA VAL A 347 -18.41 -2.26 -14.67
C VAL A 347 -18.17 -1.97 -16.16
N VAL A 348 -18.32 -2.96 -17.03
CA VAL A 348 -18.09 -2.82 -18.48
C VAL A 348 -18.96 -1.75 -19.11
N ALA A 349 -20.22 -1.62 -18.69
CA ALA A 349 -21.18 -0.65 -19.19
C ALA A 349 -20.98 0.76 -18.64
N TYR A 350 -20.20 0.96 -17.59
CA TYR A 350 -20.02 2.27 -16.97
C TYR A 350 -19.41 3.27 -17.97
N ARG A 351 -19.92 4.51 -17.97
CA ARG A 351 -19.52 5.56 -18.92
C ARG A 351 -18.95 6.83 -18.25
N GLY A 352 -19.00 6.92 -16.91
CA GLY A 352 -18.60 8.11 -16.16
C GLY A 352 -19.76 8.99 -15.81
#